data_bcdaa4ffa305476b1a3a9af4a44756f3
#
_entry.id   bcdaa4ffa305476b1a3a9af4a44756f3
#
_cell.length_a   1.000
_cell.length_b   1.000
_cell.length_c   1.000
_cell.angle_alpha   90.00
_cell.angle_beta   90.00
_cell.angle_gamma   90.00
#
_symmetry.space_group_name_H-M   'P 1'
#
loop_
_entity.id
_entity.type
_entity.pdbx_description
1 polymer ?
#
loop_
_entity_poly.entity_id
_entity_poly.type
_entity_poly.pdbx_seq_one_letter_code
_entity_poly.pdbx_strand_id
1 'polypeptide(L)'
;MFYSLMTGQRFSSIPAKTRWVVLFLATALTARFTLAHLRFGQTNILVLALVVLALTWFSQRKALQTGIAAGFSMSIKLTALPFVIWFLARRSNKVLLGICLAGLIAILLPASIVGLRRNLDYHREWFERVVMSDPQGSGSWSGTGNLSLRAQADRFFSTAGAFDYKGKLYRVTIIELPKKIVRVLVILSMLAIATAIIVYARRFRDAPELISLWGGIAFVFSLMPLFSTVTEIPHLVVLLPPYIYVVHVWYCQITADRTFRALVTLSFVLSSLTTKVFFGVFLSRLLTAWGCFSIGLLMLAAAIFRAAICIDTAERRRLSAQREGPLT
;
A
#
# COMPACT_ATOMS: atom_id res chain seq x y z
N MET A 1 13.24 10.72 -12.94
CA MET A 1 12.96 11.19 -11.58
C MET A 1 12.34 10.10 -10.70
N PHE A 2 11.16 9.56 -11.00
CA PHE A 2 10.48 8.53 -10.18
C PHE A 2 11.31 7.25 -9.97
N TYR A 3 11.93 6.71 -11.03
CA TYR A 3 12.81 5.56 -10.94
C TYR A 3 14.07 5.83 -10.08
N SER A 4 14.70 6.97 -10.24
CA SER A 4 15.84 7.41 -9.43
C SER A 4 15.47 7.55 -7.96
N LEU A 5 14.24 8.06 -7.70
CA LEU A 5 13.67 8.11 -6.37
C LEU A 5 13.49 6.71 -5.77
N MET A 6 13.02 5.73 -6.55
CA MET A 6 12.72 4.39 -6.06
C MET A 6 13.93 3.46 -5.92
N THR A 7 15.09 3.83 -6.45
CA THR A 7 16.31 3.01 -6.38
C THR A 7 17.40 3.62 -5.51
N GLY A 8 17.23 4.84 -5.01
CA GLY A 8 18.23 5.56 -4.24
C GLY A 8 19.50 5.92 -5.02
N GLN A 9 19.53 5.60 -6.31
CA GLN A 9 20.68 5.88 -7.19
C GLN A 9 20.39 7.12 -8.04
N ARG A 10 21.41 7.93 -8.33
CA ARG A 10 21.25 9.03 -9.27
C ARG A 10 20.77 8.47 -10.61
N PHE A 11 19.75 9.08 -11.19
CA PHE A 11 19.14 8.63 -12.45
C PHE A 11 20.18 8.41 -13.57
N SER A 12 21.23 9.23 -13.58
CA SER A 12 22.35 9.15 -14.52
C SER A 12 23.30 7.96 -14.28
N SER A 13 23.36 7.40 -13.07
CA SER A 13 24.27 6.31 -12.72
C SER A 13 23.76 4.92 -13.11
N ILE A 14 22.46 4.80 -13.42
CA ILE A 14 21.87 3.53 -13.84
C ILE A 14 21.81 3.49 -15.36
N PRO A 15 22.25 2.39 -16.00
CA PRO A 15 22.16 2.25 -17.46
C PRO A 15 20.74 2.49 -17.96
N ALA A 16 20.61 3.27 -19.05
CA ALA A 16 19.30 3.61 -19.61
C ALA A 16 18.44 2.36 -19.91
N LYS A 17 19.06 1.30 -20.44
CA LYS A 17 18.42 0.01 -20.69
C LYS A 17 17.75 -0.55 -19.42
N THR A 18 18.48 -0.61 -18.32
CA THR A 18 17.98 -1.12 -17.03
C THR A 18 16.78 -0.32 -16.56
N ARG A 19 16.85 1.01 -16.63
CA ARG A 19 15.75 1.89 -16.23
C ARG A 19 14.46 1.61 -17.01
N TRP A 20 14.58 1.55 -18.34
CA TRP A 20 13.43 1.31 -19.21
C TRP A 20 12.85 -0.10 -19.03
N VAL A 21 13.70 -1.11 -18.88
CA VAL A 21 13.23 -2.49 -18.62
C VAL A 21 12.46 -2.57 -17.31
N VAL A 22 13.01 -2.00 -16.23
CA VAL A 22 12.34 -2.04 -14.90
C VAL A 22 11.02 -1.27 -14.94
N LEU A 23 10.99 -0.07 -15.53
CA LEU A 23 9.76 0.71 -15.65
C LEU A 23 8.72 -0.02 -16.51
N PHE A 24 9.13 -0.57 -17.65
CA PHE A 24 8.25 -1.34 -18.53
C PHE A 24 7.66 -2.55 -17.80
N LEU A 25 8.50 -3.37 -17.17
CA LEU A 25 8.04 -4.55 -16.45
C LEU A 25 7.11 -4.18 -15.28
N ALA A 26 7.48 -3.20 -14.46
CA ALA A 26 6.63 -2.77 -13.35
C ALA A 26 5.28 -2.23 -13.83
N THR A 27 5.28 -1.45 -14.91
CA THR A 27 4.04 -0.94 -15.53
C THR A 27 3.21 -2.08 -16.10
N ALA A 28 3.83 -3.05 -16.78
CA ALA A 28 3.13 -4.22 -17.32
C ALA A 28 2.50 -5.06 -16.20
N LEU A 29 3.22 -5.30 -15.09
CA LEU A 29 2.71 -6.04 -13.93
C LEU A 29 1.54 -5.32 -13.25
N THR A 30 1.47 -3.99 -13.32
CA THR A 30 0.42 -3.15 -12.73
C THR A 30 -0.58 -2.60 -13.74
N ALA A 31 -0.48 -2.97 -15.02
CA ALA A 31 -1.30 -2.45 -16.11
C ALA A 31 -2.80 -2.60 -15.84
N ARG A 32 -3.22 -3.74 -15.28
CA ARG A 32 -4.62 -3.98 -14.86
C ARG A 32 -5.17 -2.87 -13.98
N PHE A 33 -4.38 -2.42 -13.00
CA PHE A 33 -4.80 -1.42 -12.02
C PHE A 33 -4.82 -0.02 -12.63
N THR A 34 -3.80 0.28 -13.42
CA THR A 34 -3.70 1.56 -14.14
C THR A 34 -4.84 1.72 -15.16
N LEU A 35 -5.13 0.69 -15.94
CA LEU A 35 -6.23 0.71 -16.91
C LEU A 35 -7.60 0.82 -16.21
N ALA A 36 -7.81 0.09 -15.11
CA ALA A 36 -9.01 0.23 -14.31
C ALA A 36 -9.15 1.65 -13.75
N HIS A 37 -8.06 2.23 -13.25
CA HIS A 37 -8.07 3.60 -12.74
C HIS A 37 -8.44 4.62 -13.81
N LEU A 38 -7.85 4.53 -15.00
CA LEU A 38 -8.17 5.42 -16.13
C LEU A 38 -9.64 5.29 -16.55
N ARG A 39 -10.17 4.06 -16.56
CA ARG A 39 -11.58 3.79 -16.90
C ARG A 39 -12.57 4.42 -15.93
N PHE A 40 -12.25 4.42 -14.63
CA PHE A 40 -13.15 4.92 -13.59
C PHE A 40 -12.93 6.40 -13.24
N GLY A 41 -11.89 7.06 -13.75
CA GLY A 41 -11.63 8.49 -13.55
C GLY A 41 -11.46 8.89 -12.09
N GLN A 42 -10.88 8.03 -11.24
CA GLN A 42 -10.73 8.28 -9.81
C GLN A 42 -9.53 9.17 -9.47
N THR A 43 -9.50 9.73 -8.26
CA THR A 43 -8.43 10.63 -7.77
C THR A 43 -7.16 9.91 -7.29
N ASN A 44 -7.08 8.58 -7.41
CA ASN A 44 -5.96 7.81 -6.82
C ASN A 44 -4.59 8.15 -7.42
N ILE A 45 -4.53 8.58 -8.70
CA ILE A 45 -3.28 9.07 -9.31
C ILE A 45 -2.83 10.37 -8.65
N LEU A 46 -3.75 11.27 -8.29
CA LEU A 46 -3.41 12.50 -7.57
C LEU A 46 -2.87 12.18 -6.17
N VAL A 47 -3.52 11.25 -5.45
CA VAL A 47 -3.02 10.74 -4.16
C VAL A 47 -1.62 10.15 -4.31
N LEU A 48 -1.40 9.29 -5.32
CA LEU A 48 -0.09 8.71 -5.61
C LEU A 48 0.94 9.80 -5.94
N ALA A 49 0.59 10.79 -6.76
CA ALA A 49 1.48 11.89 -7.13
C ALA A 49 1.90 12.72 -5.91
N LEU A 50 0.96 13.05 -5.01
CA LEU A 50 1.25 13.77 -3.77
C LEU A 50 2.14 12.96 -2.82
N VAL A 51 1.91 11.66 -2.70
CA VAL A 51 2.79 10.78 -1.91
C VAL A 51 4.19 10.73 -2.53
N VAL A 52 4.30 10.55 -3.85
CA VAL A 52 5.61 10.55 -4.55
C VAL A 52 6.33 11.89 -4.36
N LEU A 53 5.61 13.01 -4.41
CA LEU A 53 6.17 14.34 -4.13
C LEU A 53 6.67 14.43 -2.68
N ALA A 54 5.87 13.97 -1.72
CA ALA A 54 6.27 13.91 -0.31
C ALA A 54 7.56 13.11 -0.13
N LEU A 55 7.67 11.95 -0.77
CA LEU A 55 8.84 11.08 -0.70
C LEU A 55 10.07 11.71 -1.37
N THR A 56 9.86 12.44 -2.48
CA THR A 56 10.90 13.22 -3.13
C THR A 56 11.47 14.28 -2.19
N TRP A 57 10.60 15.02 -1.51
CA TRP A 57 11.03 16.00 -0.54
C TRP A 57 11.67 15.39 0.71
N PHE A 58 11.21 14.19 1.10
CA PHE A 58 11.83 13.46 2.20
C PHE A 58 13.27 13.06 1.89
N SER A 59 13.56 12.55 0.69
CA SER A 59 14.91 12.23 0.24
C SER A 59 15.81 13.47 0.13
N GLN A 60 15.22 14.63 -0.13
CA GLN A 60 15.91 15.94 -0.13
C GLN A 60 16.03 16.57 1.26
N ARG A 61 15.66 15.86 2.33
CA ARG A 61 15.64 16.35 3.73
C ARG A 61 14.71 17.54 3.97
N LYS A 62 13.73 17.79 3.08
CA LYS A 62 12.71 18.84 3.19
C LYS A 62 11.51 18.35 4.02
N ALA A 63 11.74 18.12 5.32
CA ALA A 63 10.79 17.39 6.16
C ALA A 63 9.40 18.04 6.27
N LEU A 64 9.32 19.37 6.38
CA LEU A 64 8.04 20.07 6.49
C LEU A 64 7.21 19.96 5.21
N GLN A 65 7.83 20.19 4.05
CA GLN A 65 7.18 20.04 2.74
C GLN A 65 6.72 18.60 2.51
N THR A 66 7.52 17.61 2.92
CA THR A 66 7.14 16.20 2.94
C THR A 66 5.81 16.00 3.68
N GLY A 67 5.72 16.56 4.88
CA GLY A 67 4.52 16.45 5.71
C GLY A 67 3.32 17.13 5.07
N ILE A 68 3.49 18.31 4.50
CA ILE A 68 2.41 19.05 3.82
C ILE A 68 1.85 18.24 2.64
N ALA A 69 2.70 17.70 1.77
CA ALA A 69 2.23 16.90 0.63
C ALA A 69 1.56 15.59 1.09
N ALA A 70 2.13 14.90 2.08
CA ALA A 70 1.52 13.70 2.65
C ALA A 70 0.15 14.02 3.31
N GLY A 71 0.05 15.12 4.04
CA GLY A 71 -1.18 15.57 4.68
C GLY A 71 -2.29 15.92 3.68
N PHE A 72 -1.97 16.61 2.59
CA PHE A 72 -2.93 16.83 1.50
C PHE A 72 -3.35 15.54 0.82
N SER A 73 -2.44 14.59 0.60
CA SER A 73 -2.79 13.26 0.10
C SER A 73 -3.83 12.57 0.99
N MET A 74 -3.64 12.66 2.31
CA MET A 74 -4.57 12.08 3.30
C MET A 74 -5.90 12.82 3.35
N SER A 75 -5.92 14.13 3.17
CA SER A 75 -7.15 14.93 3.14
C SER A 75 -8.01 14.58 1.92
N ILE A 76 -7.40 14.18 0.80
CA ILE A 76 -8.13 13.67 -0.37
C ILE A 76 -8.62 12.24 -0.09
N LYS A 77 -7.77 11.39 0.51
CA LYS A 77 -8.09 9.99 0.76
C LYS A 77 -7.29 9.43 1.93
N LEU A 78 -7.97 8.95 2.96
CA LEU A 78 -7.34 8.38 4.18
C LEU A 78 -6.47 7.14 3.92
N THR A 79 -6.47 6.61 2.70
CA THR A 79 -5.65 5.44 2.34
C THR A 79 -4.15 5.68 2.56
N ALA A 80 -3.68 6.94 2.58
CA ALA A 80 -2.28 7.28 2.85
C ALA A 80 -1.91 7.27 4.36
N LEU A 81 -2.86 7.01 5.27
CA LEU A 81 -2.64 6.96 6.72
C LEU A 81 -1.47 6.04 7.15
N PRO A 82 -1.21 4.87 6.53
CA PRO A 82 -0.05 4.04 6.88
C PRO A 82 1.30 4.75 6.80
N PHE A 83 1.44 5.80 5.97
CA PHE A 83 2.66 6.62 5.94
C PHE A 83 2.87 7.43 7.22
N VAL A 84 1.78 7.86 7.90
CA VAL A 84 1.91 8.52 9.22
C VAL A 84 2.54 7.58 10.22
N ILE A 85 2.10 6.31 10.25
CA ILE A 85 2.67 5.27 11.12
C ILE A 85 4.16 5.10 10.83
N TRP A 86 4.54 5.09 9.55
CA TRP A 86 5.93 4.96 9.13
C TRP A 86 6.78 6.18 9.54
N PHE A 87 6.27 7.41 9.37
CA PHE A 87 6.96 8.64 9.78
C PHE A 87 7.08 8.75 11.30
N LEU A 88 6.04 8.35 12.06
CA LEU A 88 6.07 8.26 13.52
C LEU A 88 7.15 7.28 13.99
N ALA A 89 7.20 6.09 13.39
CA ALA A 89 8.20 5.08 13.72
C ALA A 89 9.63 5.56 13.46
N ARG A 90 9.83 6.42 12.45
CA ARG A 90 11.11 7.06 12.13
C ARG A 90 11.40 8.34 12.93
N ARG A 91 10.50 8.74 13.85
CA ARG A 91 10.62 9.97 14.68
C ARG A 91 10.80 11.24 13.86
N SER A 92 10.05 11.38 12.78
CA SER A 92 10.13 12.51 11.84
C SER A 92 9.19 13.66 12.26
N ASN A 93 9.46 14.31 13.41
CA ASN A 93 8.54 15.30 14.00
C ASN A 93 8.17 16.46 13.07
N LYS A 94 9.14 16.96 12.25
CA LYS A 94 8.86 18.02 11.27
C LYS A 94 7.90 17.57 10.17
N VAL A 95 7.95 16.29 9.79
CA VAL A 95 6.99 15.71 8.83
C VAL A 95 5.60 15.65 9.46
N LEU A 96 5.50 15.21 10.71
CA LEU A 96 4.22 15.17 11.42
C LEU A 96 3.60 16.55 11.57
N LEU A 97 4.42 17.56 11.90
CA LEU A 97 3.96 18.95 11.93
C LEU A 97 3.39 19.38 10.56
N GLY A 98 4.06 19.06 9.46
CA GLY A 98 3.57 19.34 8.12
C GLY A 98 2.25 18.65 7.80
N ILE A 99 2.06 17.39 8.24
CA ILE A 99 0.78 16.67 8.11
C ILE A 99 -0.33 17.38 8.87
N CYS A 100 -0.07 17.80 10.12
CA CYS A 100 -1.03 18.54 10.94
C CYS A 100 -1.40 19.90 10.28
N LEU A 101 -0.42 20.63 9.76
CA LEU A 101 -0.66 21.90 9.05
C LEU A 101 -1.52 21.71 7.80
N ALA A 102 -1.23 20.68 6.99
CA ALA A 102 -2.04 20.37 5.82
C ALA A 102 -3.48 19.98 6.20
N GLY A 103 -3.65 19.17 7.24
CA GLY A 103 -4.98 18.84 7.79
C GLY A 103 -5.75 20.08 8.25
N LEU A 104 -5.07 20.98 8.96
CA LEU A 104 -5.67 22.25 9.39
C LEU A 104 -6.12 23.10 8.20
N ILE A 105 -5.25 23.24 7.18
CA ILE A 105 -5.58 23.97 5.94
C ILE A 105 -6.77 23.31 5.24
N ALA A 106 -6.79 21.96 5.13
CA ALA A 106 -7.87 21.24 4.49
C ALA A 106 -9.24 21.39 5.21
N ILE A 107 -9.22 21.65 6.52
CA ILE A 107 -10.42 21.96 7.29
C ILE A 107 -10.79 23.45 7.19
N LEU A 108 -9.83 24.35 7.33
CA LEU A 108 -10.12 25.79 7.39
C LEU A 108 -10.41 26.41 6.02
N LEU A 109 -9.78 25.93 4.95
CA LEU A 109 -9.98 26.50 3.62
C LEU A 109 -11.44 26.38 3.13
N PRO A 110 -12.14 25.22 3.22
CA PRO A 110 -13.56 25.17 2.91
C PRO A 110 -14.41 25.99 3.87
N ALA A 111 -14.02 26.12 5.15
CA ALA A 111 -14.75 26.92 6.13
C ALA A 111 -14.80 28.40 5.75
N SER A 112 -13.80 28.93 5.04
CA SER A 112 -13.79 30.32 4.54
C SER A 112 -14.89 30.60 3.50
N ILE A 113 -15.39 29.54 2.84
CA ILE A 113 -16.44 29.62 1.80
C ILE A 113 -17.82 29.34 2.39
N VAL A 114 -17.96 28.25 3.16
CA VAL A 114 -19.27 27.78 3.64
C VAL A 114 -19.58 28.17 5.08
N GLY A 115 -18.64 28.78 5.78
CA GLY A 115 -18.70 29.09 7.21
C GLY A 115 -18.24 27.91 8.08
N LEU A 116 -17.63 28.21 9.23
CA LEU A 116 -16.99 27.22 10.10
C LEU A 116 -18.00 26.17 10.62
N ARG A 117 -19.17 26.61 11.12
CA ARG A 117 -20.18 25.72 11.68
C ARG A 117 -20.64 24.67 10.66
N ARG A 118 -21.02 25.14 9.46
CA ARG A 118 -21.51 24.25 8.40
C ARG A 118 -20.42 23.31 7.89
N ASN A 119 -19.18 23.77 7.84
CA ASN A 119 -18.04 22.95 7.47
C ASN A 119 -17.79 21.83 8.50
N LEU A 120 -17.87 22.14 9.80
CA LEU A 120 -17.74 21.14 10.86
C LEU A 120 -18.88 20.12 10.82
N ASP A 121 -20.13 20.54 10.53
CA ASP A 121 -21.24 19.64 10.36
C ASP A 121 -21.02 18.66 9.18
N TYR A 122 -20.47 19.13 8.05
CA TYR A 122 -20.09 18.28 6.92
C TYR A 122 -19.00 17.27 7.28
N HIS A 123 -17.97 17.69 8.03
CA HIS A 123 -16.92 16.77 8.47
C HIS A 123 -17.45 15.72 9.45
N ARG A 124 -18.35 16.11 10.35
CA ARG A 124 -19.01 15.18 11.27
C ARG A 124 -19.87 14.18 10.52
N GLU A 125 -20.71 14.63 9.60
CA GLU A 125 -21.55 13.78 8.77
C GLU A 125 -20.73 12.81 7.92
N TRP A 126 -19.63 13.31 7.31
CA TRP A 126 -18.70 12.46 6.59
C TRP A 126 -18.07 11.38 7.49
N PHE A 127 -17.60 11.78 8.68
CA PHE A 127 -17.00 10.85 9.64
C PHE A 127 -18.00 9.77 10.09
N GLU A 128 -19.20 10.18 10.42
CA GLU A 128 -20.28 9.26 10.81
C GLU A 128 -20.63 8.30 9.66
N ARG A 129 -20.75 8.81 8.43
CA ARG A 129 -21.14 8.00 7.25
C ARG A 129 -20.00 7.13 6.69
N VAL A 130 -18.78 7.58 6.73
CA VAL A 130 -17.66 6.90 6.06
C VAL A 130 -16.80 6.09 7.02
N VAL A 131 -16.56 6.61 8.24
CA VAL A 131 -15.68 5.97 9.21
C VAL A 131 -16.46 5.12 10.21
N MET A 132 -17.55 5.68 10.76
CA MET A 132 -18.31 5.05 11.84
C MET A 132 -19.49 4.20 11.35
N SER A 133 -20.02 4.48 10.15
CA SER A 133 -21.19 3.74 9.67
C SER A 133 -20.87 2.25 9.58
N ASP A 134 -21.75 1.46 10.12
CA ASP A 134 -21.80 0.02 9.90
C ASP A 134 -22.68 -0.18 8.63
N PRO A 135 -22.10 -0.47 7.48
CA PRO A 135 -22.82 -0.48 6.19
C PRO A 135 -23.69 -1.73 6.03
N GLN A 136 -24.37 -2.09 7.09
CA GLN A 136 -25.26 -3.24 7.11
C GLN A 136 -26.53 -2.94 6.35
N GLY A 137 -26.67 -3.54 5.21
CA GLY A 137 -27.87 -3.45 4.38
C GLY A 137 -27.62 -3.20 2.89
N SER A 138 -26.54 -2.57 2.51
CA SER A 138 -26.16 -2.51 1.10
C SER A 138 -25.17 -3.64 0.80
N GLY A 139 -25.57 -4.65 0.05
CA GLY A 139 -24.71 -5.78 -0.37
C GLY A 139 -23.45 -5.39 -1.14
N SER A 140 -23.13 -4.09 -1.19
CA SER A 140 -21.95 -3.51 -1.82
C SER A 140 -20.68 -3.61 -0.98
N TRP A 141 -20.77 -3.69 0.36
CA TRP A 141 -19.58 -3.65 1.23
C TRP A 141 -18.88 -5.00 1.36
N SER A 142 -19.62 -6.10 1.39
CA SER A 142 -19.09 -7.47 1.39
C SER A 142 -18.85 -8.01 -0.03
N GLY A 143 -19.36 -7.33 -1.06
CA GLY A 143 -19.21 -7.74 -2.46
C GLY A 143 -17.75 -7.83 -2.91
N THR A 144 -17.47 -8.66 -3.92
CA THR A 144 -16.14 -8.86 -4.51
C THR A 144 -15.54 -7.60 -5.15
N GLY A 145 -16.31 -6.50 -5.29
CA GLY A 145 -15.79 -5.18 -5.64
C GLY A 145 -14.92 -4.55 -4.56
N ASN A 146 -15.19 -4.86 -3.29
CA ASN A 146 -14.41 -4.37 -2.17
C ASN A 146 -13.35 -5.41 -1.73
N LEU A 147 -12.09 -5.05 -1.85
CA LEU A 147 -10.90 -5.89 -1.60
C LEU A 147 -10.28 -5.63 -0.21
N SER A 148 -10.91 -4.77 0.63
CA SER A 148 -10.38 -4.42 1.96
C SER A 148 -10.41 -5.61 2.92
N LEU A 149 -9.58 -5.56 3.97
CA LEU A 149 -9.60 -6.58 5.04
C LEU A 149 -10.96 -6.65 5.74
N ARG A 150 -11.64 -5.51 5.90
CA ARG A 150 -12.99 -5.47 6.48
C ARG A 150 -13.98 -6.29 5.64
N ALA A 151 -14.04 -6.02 4.33
CA ALA A 151 -14.92 -6.75 3.43
C ALA A 151 -14.58 -8.24 3.37
N GLN A 152 -13.30 -8.58 3.48
CA GLN A 152 -12.84 -9.96 3.53
C GLN A 152 -13.30 -10.66 4.83
N ALA A 153 -13.17 -9.99 5.97
CA ALA A 153 -13.65 -10.50 7.26
C ALA A 153 -15.18 -10.69 7.25
N ASP A 154 -15.92 -9.74 6.69
CA ASP A 154 -17.38 -9.87 6.56
C ASP A 154 -17.77 -11.06 5.69
N ARG A 155 -17.05 -11.32 4.58
CA ARG A 155 -17.30 -12.51 3.73
C ARG A 155 -17.03 -13.83 4.44
N PHE A 156 -15.95 -13.89 5.24
CA PHE A 156 -15.55 -15.13 5.90
C PHE A 156 -16.32 -15.42 7.19
N PHE A 157 -16.75 -14.38 7.90
CA PHE A 157 -17.25 -14.50 9.26
C PHE A 157 -18.70 -14.01 9.44
N SER A 158 -19.42 -13.76 8.36
CA SER A 158 -20.84 -13.43 8.42
C SER A 158 -21.64 -14.13 7.32
N THR A 159 -22.96 -14.01 7.39
CA THR A 159 -23.88 -14.50 6.35
C THR A 159 -23.93 -13.62 5.09
N ALA A 160 -23.06 -12.61 5.00
CA ALA A 160 -23.05 -11.69 3.87
C ALA A 160 -22.73 -12.42 2.55
N GLY A 161 -23.49 -12.09 1.51
CA GLY A 161 -23.23 -12.59 0.17
C GLY A 161 -21.92 -12.01 -0.41
N ALA A 162 -21.13 -12.85 -1.07
CA ALA A 162 -19.90 -12.42 -1.71
C ALA A 162 -20.16 -11.86 -3.12
N PHE A 163 -20.97 -12.53 -3.92
CA PHE A 163 -21.34 -12.10 -5.28
C PHE A 163 -22.57 -12.81 -5.79
N ASP A 164 -23.29 -12.17 -6.70
CA ASP A 164 -24.35 -12.78 -7.51
C ASP A 164 -23.75 -13.32 -8.82
N TYR A 165 -24.19 -14.51 -9.24
CA TYR A 165 -23.86 -15.07 -10.54
C TYR A 165 -25.07 -15.87 -11.09
N LYS A 166 -25.61 -15.43 -12.20
CA LYS A 166 -26.79 -16.02 -12.86
C LYS A 166 -28.00 -16.09 -11.92
N GLY A 167 -28.26 -15.04 -11.13
CA GLY A 167 -29.37 -14.96 -10.20
C GLY A 167 -29.19 -15.77 -8.91
N LYS A 168 -28.04 -16.39 -8.71
CA LYS A 168 -27.70 -17.13 -7.47
C LYS A 168 -26.66 -16.36 -6.65
N LEU A 169 -26.97 -16.13 -5.38
CA LEU A 169 -26.07 -15.50 -4.43
C LEU A 169 -25.06 -16.55 -3.90
N TYR A 170 -23.76 -16.29 -4.11
CA TYR A 170 -22.68 -17.12 -3.61
C TYR A 170 -22.09 -16.53 -2.33
N ARG A 171 -21.78 -17.42 -1.39
CA ARG A 171 -21.17 -17.13 -0.09
C ARG A 171 -19.85 -17.90 0.03
N VAL A 172 -18.91 -17.32 0.79
CA VAL A 172 -17.62 -17.96 1.13
C VAL A 172 -17.42 -17.98 2.65
N THR A 173 -18.53 -17.99 3.39
CA THR A 173 -18.53 -18.00 4.85
C THR A 173 -17.83 -19.25 5.37
N ILE A 174 -16.82 -19.09 6.20
CA ILE A 174 -16.07 -20.17 6.85
C ILE A 174 -16.78 -20.54 8.17
N ILE A 175 -17.11 -19.50 8.95
CA ILE A 175 -17.80 -19.62 10.22
C ILE A 175 -18.59 -18.34 10.49
N GLU A 176 -19.76 -18.45 11.06
CA GLU A 176 -20.57 -17.29 11.45
C GLU A 176 -20.17 -16.84 12.85
N LEU A 177 -19.70 -15.60 12.95
CA LEU A 177 -19.30 -14.97 14.19
C LEU A 177 -20.18 -13.75 14.51
N PRO A 178 -20.39 -13.45 15.79
CA PRO A 178 -21.03 -12.22 16.21
C PRO A 178 -20.29 -11.00 15.63
N LYS A 179 -21.04 -10.00 15.16
CA LYS A 179 -20.49 -8.79 14.53
C LYS A 179 -19.40 -8.09 15.34
N LYS A 180 -19.55 -8.08 16.69
CA LYS A 180 -18.55 -7.52 17.61
C LYS A 180 -17.20 -8.24 17.46
N ILE A 181 -17.22 -9.58 17.34
CA ILE A 181 -16.00 -10.40 17.15
C ILE A 181 -15.38 -10.10 15.80
N VAL A 182 -16.16 -10.05 14.71
CA VAL A 182 -15.65 -9.70 13.38
C VAL A 182 -14.98 -8.33 13.39
N ARG A 183 -15.57 -7.34 14.05
CA ARG A 183 -14.97 -6.00 14.23
C ARG A 183 -13.65 -6.05 14.98
N VAL A 184 -13.55 -6.83 16.06
CA VAL A 184 -12.32 -7.03 16.83
C VAL A 184 -11.24 -7.66 15.94
N LEU A 185 -11.56 -8.70 15.16
CA LEU A 185 -10.63 -9.34 14.23
C LEU A 185 -10.09 -8.35 13.17
N VAL A 186 -10.93 -7.48 12.63
CA VAL A 186 -10.50 -6.42 11.71
C VAL A 186 -9.54 -5.44 12.39
N ILE A 187 -9.86 -4.98 13.61
CA ILE A 187 -8.98 -4.08 14.37
C ILE A 187 -7.64 -4.75 14.67
N LEU A 188 -7.63 -6.00 15.11
CA LEU A 188 -6.41 -6.76 15.35
C LEU A 188 -5.56 -6.93 14.08
N SER A 189 -6.21 -7.18 12.94
CA SER A 189 -5.51 -7.25 11.63
C SER A 189 -4.89 -5.91 11.23
N MET A 190 -5.59 -4.79 11.46
CA MET A 190 -5.05 -3.45 11.21
C MET A 190 -3.88 -3.12 12.16
N LEU A 191 -3.98 -3.51 13.43
CA LEU A 191 -2.89 -3.37 14.39
C LEU A 191 -1.66 -4.22 14.01
N ALA A 192 -1.87 -5.44 13.50
CA ALA A 192 -0.79 -6.28 13.01
C ALA A 192 -0.07 -5.64 11.82
N ILE A 193 -0.81 -5.06 10.87
CA ILE A 193 -0.22 -4.31 9.74
C ILE A 193 0.54 -3.08 10.25
N ALA A 194 -0.03 -2.30 11.16
CA ALA A 194 0.63 -1.14 11.75
C ALA A 194 1.94 -1.56 12.47
N THR A 195 1.90 -2.65 13.22
CA THR A 195 3.08 -3.23 13.88
C THR A 195 4.13 -3.66 12.86
N ALA A 196 3.74 -4.31 11.77
CA ALA A 196 4.67 -4.69 10.70
C ALA A 196 5.38 -3.48 10.07
N ILE A 197 4.65 -2.37 9.86
CA ILE A 197 5.21 -1.11 9.35
C ILE A 197 6.21 -0.52 10.37
N ILE A 198 5.86 -0.51 11.66
CA ILE A 198 6.74 -0.03 12.74
C ILE A 198 8.00 -0.88 12.84
N VAL A 199 7.85 -2.20 12.80
CA VAL A 199 8.99 -3.14 12.85
C VAL A 199 9.92 -2.90 11.66
N TYR A 200 9.39 -2.80 10.43
CA TYR A 200 10.18 -2.50 9.26
C TYR A 200 10.94 -1.17 9.41
N ALA A 201 10.21 -0.10 9.75
CA ALA A 201 10.75 1.25 9.86
C ALA A 201 11.87 1.37 10.91
N ARG A 202 11.75 0.64 12.03
CA ARG A 202 12.75 0.65 13.12
C ARG A 202 13.92 -0.26 12.82
N ARG A 203 13.67 -1.49 12.36
CA ARG A 203 14.70 -2.50 12.08
C ARG A 203 15.71 -2.04 11.03
N PHE A 204 15.21 -1.39 9.97
CA PHE A 204 16.02 -0.97 8.83
C PHE A 204 16.29 0.55 8.83
N ARG A 205 16.19 1.22 9.99
CA ARG A 205 16.36 2.67 10.07
C ARG A 205 17.74 3.12 9.57
N ASP A 206 18.77 2.40 9.99
CA ASP A 206 20.19 2.70 9.73
C ASP A 206 20.79 1.86 8.59
N ALA A 207 19.94 1.10 7.88
CA ALA A 207 20.32 0.33 6.71
C ALA A 207 20.54 1.25 5.49
N PRO A 208 21.20 0.75 4.42
CA PRO A 208 21.34 1.50 3.16
C PRO A 208 20.02 2.07 2.65
N GLU A 209 20.06 3.21 1.96
CA GLU A 209 18.89 3.97 1.50
C GLU A 209 17.92 3.11 0.68
N LEU A 210 18.46 2.19 -0.14
CA LEU A 210 17.67 1.24 -0.91
C LEU A 210 16.70 0.42 -0.02
N ILE A 211 17.09 0.09 1.20
CA ILE A 211 16.28 -0.69 2.14
C ILE A 211 15.49 0.24 3.03
N SER A 212 16.19 1.17 3.71
CA SER A 212 15.60 1.98 4.78
C SER A 212 14.53 2.95 4.29
N LEU A 213 14.71 3.51 3.11
CA LEU A 213 13.78 4.46 2.51
C LEU A 213 12.93 3.78 1.43
N TRP A 214 13.56 3.29 0.36
CA TRP A 214 12.81 2.80 -0.82
C TRP A 214 12.09 1.48 -0.57
N GLY A 215 12.74 0.56 0.14
CA GLY A 215 12.11 -0.66 0.61
C GLY A 215 10.98 -0.38 1.61
N GLY A 216 11.19 0.59 2.53
CA GLY A 216 10.16 1.01 3.48
C GLY A 216 8.93 1.61 2.80
N ILE A 217 9.14 2.47 1.81
CA ILE A 217 8.09 3.06 0.98
C ILE A 217 7.31 1.97 0.23
N ALA A 218 8.02 1.08 -0.46
CA ALA A 218 7.40 -0.03 -1.18
C ALA A 218 6.62 -0.95 -0.23
N PHE A 219 7.14 -1.21 0.97
CA PHE A 219 6.47 -1.99 2.00
C PHE A 219 5.16 -1.34 2.46
N VAL A 220 5.16 -0.03 2.75
CA VAL A 220 3.95 0.70 3.14
C VAL A 220 2.93 0.71 2.02
N PHE A 221 3.32 0.98 0.77
CA PHE A 221 2.41 0.97 -0.38
C PHE A 221 1.78 -0.40 -0.62
N SER A 222 2.51 -1.51 -0.37
CA SER A 222 1.95 -2.86 -0.54
C SER A 222 0.88 -3.18 0.51
N LEU A 223 0.96 -2.60 1.71
CA LEU A 223 0.01 -2.81 2.81
C LEU A 223 -1.13 -1.76 2.84
N MET A 224 -0.92 -0.61 2.22
CA MET A 224 -1.85 0.52 2.22
C MET A 224 -3.28 0.14 1.76
N PRO A 225 -3.49 -0.67 0.70
CA PRO A 225 -4.82 -1.06 0.29
C PRO A 225 -5.56 -1.91 1.32
N LEU A 226 -4.84 -2.68 2.13
CA LEU A 226 -5.43 -3.52 3.19
C LEU A 226 -5.91 -2.69 4.38
N PHE A 227 -5.34 -1.52 4.59
CA PHE A 227 -5.67 -0.62 5.69
C PHE A 227 -6.93 0.23 5.43
N SER A 228 -7.39 0.29 4.20
CA SER A 228 -8.60 1.05 3.81
C SER A 228 -9.88 0.31 4.20
N THR A 229 -10.93 1.07 4.51
CA THR A 229 -12.29 0.52 4.71
C THR A 229 -12.91 0.04 3.40
N VAL A 230 -12.57 0.69 2.29
CA VAL A 230 -13.01 0.32 0.94
C VAL A 230 -11.80 0.33 0.03
N THR A 231 -11.55 -0.81 -0.59
CA THR A 231 -10.49 -0.94 -1.60
C THR A 231 -11.06 -1.57 -2.85
N GLU A 232 -10.98 -0.87 -3.95
CA GLU A 232 -11.39 -1.34 -5.27
C GLU A 232 -10.18 -1.48 -6.19
N ILE A 233 -10.34 -2.17 -7.32
CA ILE A 233 -9.25 -2.38 -8.28
C ILE A 233 -8.56 -1.08 -8.71
N PRO A 234 -9.27 0.05 -8.98
CA PRO A 234 -8.61 1.32 -9.30
C PRO A 234 -7.72 1.90 -8.20
N HIS A 235 -7.98 1.54 -6.93
CA HIS A 235 -7.13 2.00 -5.81
C HIS A 235 -5.72 1.40 -5.86
N LEU A 236 -5.55 0.31 -6.56
CA LEU A 236 -4.33 -0.48 -6.61
C LEU A 236 -3.28 0.07 -7.57
N VAL A 237 -3.55 1.19 -8.24
CA VAL A 237 -2.51 1.96 -8.95
C VAL A 237 -1.34 2.34 -8.03
N VAL A 238 -1.58 2.41 -6.72
CA VAL A 238 -0.55 2.62 -5.69
C VAL A 238 0.44 1.46 -5.57
N LEU A 239 0.22 0.33 -6.24
CA LEU A 239 1.16 -0.79 -6.29
C LEU A 239 2.30 -0.59 -7.29
N LEU A 240 2.25 0.45 -8.14
CA LEU A 240 3.34 0.73 -9.08
C LEU A 240 4.70 0.92 -8.38
N PRO A 241 4.82 1.74 -7.30
CA PRO A 241 6.08 1.83 -6.54
C PRO A 241 6.61 0.51 -5.99
N PRO A 242 5.83 -0.33 -5.29
CA PRO A 242 6.27 -1.66 -4.86
C PRO A 242 6.80 -2.52 -6.01
N TYR A 243 6.09 -2.56 -7.14
CA TYR A 243 6.54 -3.34 -8.28
C TYR A 243 7.81 -2.79 -8.93
N ILE A 244 8.01 -1.45 -8.99
CA ILE A 244 9.29 -0.87 -9.42
C ILE A 244 10.42 -1.37 -8.51
N TYR A 245 10.22 -1.35 -7.19
CA TYR A 245 11.23 -1.79 -6.23
C TYR A 245 11.57 -3.28 -6.40
N VAL A 246 10.58 -4.17 -6.39
CA VAL A 246 10.86 -5.61 -6.47
C VAL A 246 11.40 -6.03 -7.83
N VAL A 247 10.95 -5.41 -8.93
CA VAL A 247 11.50 -5.64 -10.27
C VAL A 247 12.94 -5.15 -10.35
N HIS A 248 13.26 -3.98 -9.77
CA HIS A 248 14.63 -3.49 -9.71
C HIS A 248 15.55 -4.46 -8.95
N VAL A 249 15.15 -4.88 -7.75
CA VAL A 249 15.89 -5.84 -6.92
C VAL A 249 16.10 -7.17 -7.67
N TRP A 250 15.08 -7.64 -8.38
CA TRP A 250 15.14 -8.89 -9.16
C TRP A 250 16.01 -8.76 -10.41
N TYR A 251 15.73 -7.74 -11.24
CA TYR A 251 16.41 -7.55 -12.52
C TYR A 251 17.91 -7.24 -12.37
N CYS A 252 18.26 -6.41 -11.39
CA CYS A 252 19.65 -6.11 -11.08
C CYS A 252 20.33 -7.21 -10.23
N GLN A 253 19.66 -8.32 -9.96
CA GLN A 253 20.18 -9.45 -9.18
C GLN A 253 20.78 -9.03 -7.82
N ILE A 254 20.22 -7.98 -7.20
CA ILE A 254 20.68 -7.46 -5.90
C ILE A 254 20.57 -8.55 -4.83
N THR A 255 19.59 -9.47 -4.98
CA THR A 255 19.51 -10.71 -4.21
C THR A 255 19.18 -11.90 -5.12
N ALA A 256 19.87 -13.02 -4.90
CA ALA A 256 19.63 -14.29 -5.58
C ALA A 256 18.60 -15.17 -4.82
N ASP A 257 17.97 -14.65 -3.76
CA ASP A 257 17.08 -15.40 -2.87
C ASP A 257 15.85 -15.96 -3.63
N ARG A 258 15.72 -17.29 -3.61
CA ARG A 258 14.61 -17.99 -4.28
C ARG A 258 13.26 -17.70 -3.64
N THR A 259 13.23 -17.52 -2.31
CA THR A 259 12.01 -17.21 -1.57
C THR A 259 11.49 -15.85 -1.97
N PHE A 260 12.37 -14.85 -2.10
CA PHE A 260 12.00 -13.52 -2.60
C PHE A 260 11.33 -13.63 -3.98
N ARG A 261 11.96 -14.35 -4.92
CA ARG A 261 11.42 -14.50 -6.28
C ARG A 261 10.06 -15.22 -6.29
N ALA A 262 9.92 -16.29 -5.51
CA ALA A 262 8.66 -17.02 -5.37
C ALA A 262 7.54 -16.13 -4.82
N LEU A 263 7.82 -15.34 -3.77
CA LEU A 263 6.85 -14.41 -3.19
C LEU A 263 6.41 -13.33 -4.17
N VAL A 264 7.33 -12.75 -4.95
CA VAL A 264 6.99 -11.76 -6.00
C VAL A 264 6.11 -12.39 -7.07
N THR A 265 6.48 -13.59 -7.55
CA THR A 265 5.68 -14.32 -8.57
C THR A 265 4.28 -14.66 -8.06
N LEU A 266 4.17 -15.22 -6.85
CA LEU A 266 2.88 -15.53 -6.24
C LEU A 266 2.03 -14.28 -5.99
N SER A 267 2.65 -13.19 -5.53
CA SER A 267 1.96 -11.90 -5.41
C SER A 267 1.34 -11.48 -6.73
N PHE A 268 2.10 -11.51 -7.82
CA PHE A 268 1.61 -11.14 -9.14
C PHE A 268 0.48 -12.06 -9.62
N VAL A 269 0.65 -13.37 -9.50
CA VAL A 269 -0.38 -14.36 -9.88
C VAL A 269 -1.69 -14.09 -9.13
N LEU A 270 -1.63 -13.94 -7.81
CA LEU A 270 -2.81 -13.79 -6.98
C LEU A 270 -3.47 -12.40 -7.12
N SER A 271 -2.70 -11.34 -7.29
CA SER A 271 -3.25 -9.98 -7.37
C SER A 271 -3.59 -9.53 -8.78
N SER A 272 -2.80 -9.90 -9.79
CA SER A 272 -2.93 -9.37 -11.14
C SER A 272 -3.59 -10.33 -12.12
N LEU A 273 -3.33 -11.65 -12.01
CA LEU A 273 -3.86 -12.62 -12.96
C LEU A 273 -5.27 -13.15 -12.61
N THR A 274 -5.78 -12.94 -11.39
CA THR A 274 -7.14 -13.33 -10.99
C THR A 274 -8.21 -12.48 -11.68
N THR A 275 -8.20 -12.46 -13.01
CA THR A 275 -9.10 -11.65 -13.84
C THR A 275 -10.13 -12.50 -14.57
N LYS A 276 -11.20 -11.85 -15.01
CA LYS A 276 -12.23 -12.48 -15.86
C LYS A 276 -11.66 -12.99 -17.18
N VAL A 277 -10.57 -12.39 -17.67
CA VAL A 277 -9.93 -12.77 -18.94
C VAL A 277 -9.27 -14.14 -18.83
N PHE A 278 -8.60 -14.43 -17.70
CA PHE A 278 -7.91 -15.71 -17.50
C PHE A 278 -8.80 -16.81 -16.92
N PHE A 279 -9.71 -16.45 -16.01
CA PHE A 279 -10.49 -17.42 -15.24
C PHE A 279 -12.00 -17.39 -15.51
N GLY A 280 -12.46 -16.54 -16.43
CA GLY A 280 -13.88 -16.30 -16.61
C GLY A 280 -14.51 -15.55 -15.42
N VAL A 281 -15.77 -15.19 -15.55
CA VAL A 281 -16.47 -14.32 -14.57
C VAL A 281 -16.64 -15.01 -13.23
N PHE A 282 -17.08 -16.28 -13.23
CA PHE A 282 -17.38 -17.02 -11.99
C PHE A 282 -16.14 -17.24 -11.15
N LEU A 283 -15.11 -17.91 -11.72
CA LEU A 283 -13.91 -18.27 -10.96
C LEU A 283 -13.11 -17.01 -10.53
N SER A 284 -13.05 -15.98 -11.36
CA SER A 284 -12.44 -14.70 -10.98
C SER A 284 -13.12 -14.07 -9.74
N ARG A 285 -14.47 -14.08 -9.69
CA ARG A 285 -15.20 -13.60 -8.52
C ARG A 285 -14.99 -14.49 -7.30
N LEU A 286 -14.98 -15.80 -7.49
CA LEU A 286 -14.73 -16.77 -6.42
C LEU A 286 -13.34 -16.59 -5.79
N LEU A 287 -12.28 -16.51 -6.60
CA LEU A 287 -10.91 -16.26 -6.14
C LEU A 287 -10.79 -14.93 -5.40
N THR A 288 -11.47 -13.89 -5.91
CA THR A 288 -11.51 -12.59 -5.23
C THR A 288 -12.26 -12.69 -3.89
N ALA A 289 -13.37 -13.42 -3.84
CA ALA A 289 -14.13 -13.67 -2.61
C ALA A 289 -13.30 -14.39 -1.55
N TRP A 290 -12.47 -15.35 -1.96
CA TRP A 290 -11.53 -16.07 -1.09
C TRP A 290 -10.28 -15.26 -0.71
N GLY A 291 -10.20 -13.99 -1.10
CA GLY A 291 -9.13 -13.08 -0.65
C GLY A 291 -7.79 -13.30 -1.33
N CYS A 292 -7.73 -13.95 -2.49
CA CYS A 292 -6.48 -14.12 -3.26
C CYS A 292 -5.75 -12.79 -3.43
N PHE A 293 -6.50 -11.72 -3.59
CA PHE A 293 -5.96 -10.37 -3.72
C PHE A 293 -5.21 -9.92 -2.46
N SER A 294 -5.86 -10.01 -1.30
CA SER A 294 -5.26 -9.63 -0.01
C SER A 294 -4.03 -10.48 0.30
N ILE A 295 -4.09 -11.79 0.00
CA ILE A 295 -2.95 -12.71 0.13
C ILE A 295 -1.81 -12.26 -0.79
N GLY A 296 -2.10 -11.88 -2.05
CA GLY A 296 -1.11 -11.37 -3.00
C GLY A 296 -0.40 -10.11 -2.49
N LEU A 297 -1.11 -9.18 -1.85
CA LEU A 297 -0.52 -7.98 -1.24
C LEU A 297 0.38 -8.31 -0.05
N LEU A 298 -0.05 -9.24 0.81
CA LEU A 298 0.76 -9.72 1.94
C LEU A 298 2.04 -10.41 1.45
N MET A 299 1.96 -11.20 0.37
CA MET A 299 3.13 -11.81 -0.25
C MET A 299 4.09 -10.78 -0.84
N LEU A 300 3.57 -9.69 -1.44
CA LEU A 300 4.40 -8.58 -1.93
C LEU A 300 5.14 -7.90 -0.77
N ALA A 301 4.44 -7.62 0.33
CA ALA A 301 5.05 -7.07 1.53
C ALA A 301 6.12 -8.01 2.10
N ALA A 302 5.83 -9.31 2.19
CA ALA A 302 6.78 -10.33 2.64
C ALA A 302 8.02 -10.43 1.72
N ALA A 303 7.84 -10.30 0.40
CA ALA A 303 8.94 -10.26 -0.55
C ALA A 303 9.85 -9.05 -0.31
N ILE A 304 9.27 -7.87 -0.10
CA ILE A 304 10.03 -6.64 0.18
C ILE A 304 10.80 -6.77 1.50
N PHE A 305 10.14 -7.31 2.54
CA PHE A 305 10.78 -7.53 3.84
C PHE A 305 11.92 -8.56 3.73
N ARG A 306 11.72 -9.64 2.96
CA ARG A 306 12.76 -10.65 2.70
C ARG A 306 13.95 -10.07 1.95
N ALA A 307 13.71 -9.28 0.90
CA ALA A 307 14.76 -8.56 0.19
C ALA A 307 15.57 -7.67 1.12
N ALA A 308 14.91 -6.91 1.99
CA ALA A 308 15.56 -6.05 2.97
C ALA A 308 16.49 -6.83 3.90
N ILE A 309 16.06 -7.99 4.42
CA ILE A 309 16.92 -8.86 5.25
C ILE A 309 18.15 -9.35 4.48
N CYS A 310 17.95 -9.85 3.26
CA CYS A 310 19.05 -10.39 2.46
C CYS A 310 20.10 -9.33 2.14
N ILE A 311 19.66 -8.13 1.73
CA ILE A 311 20.55 -7.04 1.35
C ILE A 311 21.29 -6.48 2.60
N ASP A 312 20.57 -6.26 3.72
CA ASP A 312 21.20 -5.79 4.99
C ASP A 312 22.25 -6.78 5.50
N THR A 313 21.94 -8.08 5.44
CA THR A 313 22.88 -9.13 5.86
C THR A 313 24.15 -9.17 4.97
N ALA A 314 23.97 -9.04 3.65
CA ALA A 314 25.08 -9.03 2.71
C ALA A 314 26.00 -7.79 2.93
N GLU A 315 25.41 -6.63 3.17
CA GLU A 315 26.14 -5.39 3.42
C GLU A 315 26.93 -5.44 4.74
N ARG A 316 26.32 -5.96 5.81
CA ARG A 316 27.00 -6.15 7.11
C ARG A 316 28.20 -7.09 7.00
N ARG A 317 28.07 -8.20 6.25
CA ARG A 317 29.18 -9.12 5.99
C ARG A 317 30.32 -8.44 5.21
N ARG A 318 29.97 -7.62 4.21
CA ARG A 318 30.97 -6.87 3.45
C ARG A 318 31.76 -5.88 4.32
N LEU A 319 31.05 -5.16 5.20
CA LEU A 319 31.66 -4.20 6.12
C LEU A 319 32.55 -4.89 7.18
N SER A 320 32.15 -6.07 7.70
CA SER A 320 33.00 -6.85 8.64
C SER A 320 34.27 -7.36 7.96
N ALA A 321 34.15 -7.91 6.74
CA ALA A 321 35.33 -8.37 5.99
C ALA A 321 36.35 -7.25 5.66
N GLN A 322 35.84 -6.02 5.43
CA GLN A 322 36.70 -4.85 5.22
C GLN A 322 37.42 -4.39 6.50
N ARG A 323 36.87 -4.65 7.68
CA ARG A 323 37.53 -4.33 8.99
C ARG A 323 38.55 -5.35 9.39
N GLU A 324 38.42 -6.60 8.96
CA GLU A 324 39.30 -7.72 9.24
C GLU A 324 40.39 -7.88 8.13
N GLY A 325 40.52 -6.90 7.22
CA GLY A 325 41.49 -6.91 6.13
C GLY A 325 42.94 -7.11 6.59
N PRO A 326 43.88 -7.58 5.72
CA PRO A 326 45.07 -8.29 6.13
C PRO A 326 45.89 -7.48 7.10
N LEU A 327 46.10 -8.05 8.30
CA LEU A 327 47.21 -7.73 9.20
C LEU A 327 48.49 -8.21 8.49
N THR A 328 48.92 -7.44 7.50
CA THR A 328 50.26 -7.65 6.87
C THR A 328 51.19 -6.53 7.27
#